data_0acc3824fc783f21b4f7660387aafd67
#
_entry.id   0acc3824fc783f21b4f7660387aafd67
#
_cell.length_a   1.000
_cell.length_b   1.000
_cell.length_c   1.000
_cell.angle_alpha   90.00
_cell.angle_beta   90.00
_cell.angle_gamma   90.00
#
_symmetry.space_group_name_H-M   'P 1'
#
loop_
_entity.id
_entity.type
_entity.pdbx_description
1 polymer ?
#
loop_
_entity_poly.entity_id
_entity_poly.type
_entity_poly.pdbx_seq_one_letter_code
_entity_poly.pdbx_strand_id
1 'polypeptide(L)'
;MTARTCSIYKNKRIVCFGDSVTQGVPHVAPADTFAAILERRLNALYGPQVQFCASNAGVGGENTAEGLARIQRDVLDHSPDLVLIEFGLNDIRYEPAKRLSEEQFAENLREMHRLIAERGAAVIFMTPTPIIGAYHVYSQGTDYYKQWGDCNGLNAIYAEIIRQVARELEAPLCDIYAAFVQEAVKAEFRGETFDYRDLSVLSRYISSRDGVHPTAAGQELIAAELYAVIVTRDLLVTRV
;
A
#
# COMPACT_ATOMS: atom_id res chain seq x y z
N MET A 1 -50.18 -1.88 -10.43
CA MET A 1 -48.95 -1.42 -11.06
C MET A 1 -48.02 -0.90 -9.95
N THR A 2 -47.14 -1.74 -9.46
CA THR A 2 -46.15 -1.37 -8.42
C THR A 2 -44.99 -0.67 -9.09
N ALA A 3 -44.84 0.60 -8.77
CA ALA A 3 -43.68 1.40 -9.20
C ALA A 3 -42.42 0.70 -8.71
N ARG A 4 -41.57 0.19 -9.63
CA ARG A 4 -40.20 -0.22 -9.33
C ARG A 4 -39.45 1.05 -8.97
N THR A 5 -39.18 1.25 -7.68
CA THR A 5 -38.21 2.23 -7.20
C THR A 5 -36.89 1.90 -7.84
N CYS A 6 -36.43 2.75 -8.75
CA CYS A 6 -35.10 2.71 -9.30
C CYS A 6 -34.15 2.97 -8.12
N SER A 7 -33.51 1.92 -7.61
CA SER A 7 -32.49 2.05 -6.59
C SER A 7 -31.32 2.80 -7.20
N ILE A 8 -31.08 4.05 -6.77
CA ILE A 8 -29.91 4.82 -7.18
C ILE A 8 -28.75 4.21 -6.43
N TYR A 9 -27.97 3.36 -7.11
CA TYR A 9 -26.72 2.81 -6.56
C TYR A 9 -25.76 3.98 -6.29
N LYS A 10 -25.28 4.07 -5.07
CA LYS A 10 -24.16 4.97 -4.74
C LYS A 10 -22.87 4.34 -5.26
N ASN A 11 -22.22 4.99 -6.21
CA ASN A 11 -20.90 4.58 -6.66
C ASN A 11 -19.86 5.16 -5.72
N LYS A 12 -18.89 4.32 -5.29
CA LYS A 12 -17.76 4.70 -4.47
C LYS A 12 -16.47 4.48 -5.25
N ARG A 13 -15.68 5.54 -5.40
CA ARG A 13 -14.41 5.54 -6.13
C ARG A 13 -13.25 5.43 -5.17
N ILE A 14 -12.45 4.40 -5.34
CA ILE A 14 -11.20 4.17 -4.61
C ILE A 14 -10.05 4.39 -5.60
N VAL A 15 -9.08 5.19 -5.23
CA VAL A 15 -7.84 5.31 -5.98
C VAL A 15 -6.71 4.68 -5.17
N CYS A 16 -6.08 3.64 -5.73
CA CYS A 16 -4.87 3.02 -5.18
C CYS A 16 -3.68 3.76 -5.77
N PHE A 17 -3.04 4.61 -4.98
CA PHE A 17 -1.98 5.52 -5.39
C PHE A 17 -0.65 5.10 -4.78
N GLY A 18 0.34 4.79 -5.62
CA GLY A 18 1.60 4.24 -5.12
C GLY A 18 2.62 3.93 -6.21
N ASP A 19 3.55 3.08 -5.85
CA ASP A 19 4.65 2.66 -6.70
C ASP A 19 4.40 1.31 -7.43
N SER A 20 5.45 0.49 -7.61
CA SER A 20 5.36 -0.82 -8.26
C SER A 20 4.57 -1.86 -7.47
N VAL A 21 4.51 -1.75 -6.14
CA VAL A 21 3.70 -2.63 -5.29
C VAL A 21 2.22 -2.41 -5.57
N THR A 22 1.81 -1.15 -5.68
CA THR A 22 0.46 -0.75 -6.07
C THR A 22 0.18 -1.12 -7.54
N GLN A 23 1.12 -0.85 -8.46
CA GLN A 23 0.97 -1.22 -9.87
C GLN A 23 0.71 -2.72 -10.05
N GLY A 24 1.46 -3.56 -9.35
CA GLY A 24 1.35 -5.02 -9.32
C GLY A 24 1.83 -5.70 -10.60
N VAL A 25 1.46 -5.22 -11.76
CA VAL A 25 1.89 -5.78 -13.06
C VAL A 25 3.30 -5.26 -13.44
N PRO A 26 4.16 -6.08 -14.04
CA PRO A 26 3.95 -7.44 -14.55
C PRO A 26 4.20 -8.57 -13.52
N HIS A 27 4.39 -8.26 -12.22
CA HIS A 27 4.73 -9.23 -11.19
C HIS A 27 3.58 -10.20 -10.91
N VAL A 28 2.35 -9.71 -11.00
CA VAL A 28 1.11 -10.51 -10.91
C VAL A 28 0.18 -10.20 -12.09
N ALA A 29 -0.85 -11.03 -12.30
CA ALA A 29 -1.88 -10.74 -13.29
C ALA A 29 -2.73 -9.53 -12.82
N PRO A 30 -3.33 -8.75 -13.75
CA PRO A 30 -4.15 -7.60 -13.37
C PRO A 30 -5.28 -7.91 -12.38
N ALA A 31 -5.89 -9.08 -12.49
CA ALA A 31 -6.94 -9.54 -11.58
C ALA A 31 -6.44 -9.91 -10.18
N ASP A 32 -5.14 -10.11 -10.01
CA ASP A 32 -4.50 -10.50 -8.76
C ASP A 32 -3.81 -9.32 -8.06
N THR A 33 -3.97 -8.08 -8.55
CA THR A 33 -3.54 -6.88 -7.82
C THR A 33 -4.43 -6.66 -6.62
N PHE A 34 -3.89 -6.12 -5.52
CA PHE A 34 -4.68 -5.84 -4.33
C PHE A 34 -5.87 -4.91 -4.62
N ALA A 35 -5.73 -3.98 -5.57
CA ALA A 35 -6.81 -3.09 -6.00
C ALA A 35 -7.99 -3.88 -6.58
N ALA A 36 -7.73 -4.81 -7.50
CA ALA A 36 -8.77 -5.65 -8.10
C ALA A 36 -9.40 -6.63 -7.10
N ILE A 37 -8.59 -7.19 -6.20
CA ILE A 37 -9.07 -8.07 -5.12
C ILE A 37 -9.96 -7.30 -4.15
N LEU A 38 -9.53 -6.12 -3.71
CA LEU A 38 -10.27 -5.26 -2.80
C LEU A 38 -11.63 -4.87 -3.38
N GLU A 39 -11.66 -4.44 -4.66
CA GLU A 39 -12.90 -4.12 -5.36
C GLU A 39 -13.89 -5.29 -5.34
N ARG A 40 -13.44 -6.49 -5.69
CA ARG A 40 -14.27 -7.69 -5.67
C ARG A 40 -14.82 -7.99 -4.28
N ARG A 41 -14.00 -7.88 -3.23
CA ARG A 41 -14.40 -8.13 -1.84
C ARG A 41 -15.43 -7.13 -1.34
N LEU A 42 -15.22 -5.83 -1.60
CA LEU A 42 -16.16 -4.79 -1.20
C LEU A 42 -17.50 -4.92 -1.94
N ASN A 43 -17.47 -5.20 -3.25
CA ASN A 43 -18.68 -5.45 -4.03
C ASN A 43 -19.42 -6.72 -3.60
N ALA A 44 -18.72 -7.75 -3.16
CA ALA A 44 -19.32 -8.96 -2.62
C ALA A 44 -20.01 -8.71 -1.26
N LEU A 45 -19.47 -7.81 -0.43
CA LEU A 45 -20.04 -7.48 0.88
C LEU A 45 -21.21 -6.51 0.79
N TYR A 46 -21.07 -5.43 0.01
CA TYR A 46 -21.99 -4.29 0.00
C TYR A 46 -22.93 -4.24 -1.21
N GLY A 47 -22.66 -5.01 -2.27
CA GLY A 47 -23.56 -5.09 -3.41
C GLY A 47 -24.89 -5.76 -3.03
N PRO A 48 -26.03 -5.32 -3.56
CA PRO A 48 -26.26 -4.33 -4.61
C PRO A 48 -26.47 -2.87 -4.11
N GLN A 49 -26.26 -2.56 -2.83
CA GLN A 49 -26.58 -1.22 -2.29
C GLN A 49 -25.53 -0.17 -2.70
N VAL A 50 -24.25 -0.57 -2.78
CA VAL A 50 -23.12 0.30 -3.15
C VAL A 50 -22.26 -0.41 -4.16
N GLN A 51 -21.88 0.28 -5.24
CA GLN A 51 -20.93 -0.22 -6.22
C GLN A 51 -19.57 0.45 -5.98
N PHE A 52 -18.55 -0.35 -5.73
CA PHE A 52 -17.16 0.11 -5.60
C PHE A 52 -16.42 -0.03 -6.93
N CYS A 53 -15.61 0.97 -7.24
CA CYS A 53 -14.67 0.94 -8.35
C CYS A 53 -13.30 1.35 -7.83
N ALA A 54 -12.32 0.45 -7.90
CA ALA A 54 -10.96 0.70 -7.49
C ALA A 54 -10.05 0.89 -8.71
N SER A 55 -9.58 2.12 -8.92
CA SER A 55 -8.60 2.43 -9.97
C SER A 55 -7.20 2.26 -9.42
N ASN A 56 -6.33 1.65 -10.23
CA ASN A 56 -4.92 1.47 -9.90
C ASN A 56 -4.10 2.61 -10.54
N ALA A 57 -3.57 3.48 -9.70
CA ALA A 57 -2.69 4.59 -10.05
C ALA A 57 -1.24 4.34 -9.55
N GLY A 58 -0.82 3.09 -9.50
CA GLY A 58 0.57 2.71 -9.21
C GLY A 58 1.48 2.91 -10.42
N VAL A 59 2.68 3.46 -10.19
CA VAL A 59 3.73 3.62 -11.22
C VAL A 59 5.06 3.10 -10.68
N GLY A 60 5.59 2.07 -11.34
CA GLY A 60 6.79 1.39 -10.89
C GLY A 60 8.02 2.29 -10.80
N GLY A 61 8.77 2.18 -9.71
CA GLY A 61 10.02 2.91 -9.50
C GLY A 61 9.86 4.35 -9.04
N GLU A 62 8.64 4.84 -8.80
CA GLU A 62 8.40 6.20 -8.31
C GLU A 62 8.54 6.30 -6.80
N ASN A 63 9.11 7.41 -6.34
CA ASN A 63 9.15 7.86 -4.96
C ASN A 63 7.98 8.82 -4.66
N THR A 64 7.84 9.28 -3.43
CA THR A 64 6.75 10.19 -3.03
C THR A 64 6.79 11.54 -3.75
N ALA A 65 7.94 12.08 -4.10
CA ALA A 65 8.03 13.35 -4.85
C ALA A 65 7.50 13.21 -6.29
N GLU A 66 7.84 12.09 -6.95
CA GLU A 66 7.33 11.76 -8.28
C GLU A 66 5.82 11.50 -8.25
N GLY A 67 5.35 10.77 -7.22
CA GLY A 67 3.93 10.59 -6.97
C GLY A 67 3.21 11.94 -6.78
N LEU A 68 3.72 12.81 -5.92
CA LEU A 68 3.13 14.12 -5.66
C LEU A 68 3.02 14.98 -6.93
N ALA A 69 4.00 14.89 -7.84
CA ALA A 69 3.98 15.62 -9.11
C ALA A 69 2.81 15.22 -10.04
N ARG A 70 2.26 14.02 -9.91
CA ARG A 70 1.14 13.53 -10.72
C ARG A 70 -0.20 13.41 -9.97
N ILE A 71 -0.25 13.77 -8.69
CA ILE A 71 -1.43 13.56 -7.84
C ILE A 71 -2.69 14.23 -8.40
N GLN A 72 -2.55 15.42 -9.03
CA GLN A 72 -3.70 16.11 -9.64
C GLN A 72 -4.34 15.25 -10.72
N ARG A 73 -3.54 14.80 -11.69
CA ARG A 73 -4.01 14.02 -12.84
C ARG A 73 -4.52 12.63 -12.47
N ASP A 74 -3.77 11.92 -11.62
CA ASP A 74 -3.99 10.49 -11.40
C ASP A 74 -4.87 10.18 -10.18
N VAL A 75 -5.12 11.19 -9.34
CA VAL A 75 -5.95 11.03 -8.13
C VAL A 75 -7.09 12.05 -8.10
N LEU A 76 -6.78 13.34 -8.06
CA LEU A 76 -7.79 14.37 -7.75
C LEU A 76 -8.80 14.57 -8.89
N ASP A 77 -8.38 14.47 -10.15
CA ASP A 77 -9.26 14.59 -11.32
C ASP A 77 -10.27 13.44 -11.41
N HIS A 78 -10.02 12.33 -10.70
CA HIS A 78 -10.94 11.19 -10.62
C HIS A 78 -12.04 11.35 -9.56
N SER A 79 -12.02 12.42 -8.77
CA SER A 79 -12.98 12.69 -7.70
C SER A 79 -13.19 11.46 -6.79
N PRO A 80 -12.14 10.96 -6.11
CA PRO A 80 -12.23 9.77 -5.27
C PRO A 80 -13.06 10.02 -4.01
N ASP A 81 -13.68 8.96 -3.48
CA ASP A 81 -14.21 8.91 -2.11
C ASP A 81 -13.15 8.46 -1.11
N LEU A 82 -12.19 7.65 -1.58
CA LEU A 82 -11.09 7.11 -0.78
C LEU A 82 -9.81 7.02 -1.62
N VAL A 83 -8.69 7.40 -1.03
CA VAL A 83 -7.36 7.20 -1.61
C VAL A 83 -6.52 6.33 -0.68
N LEU A 84 -5.90 5.30 -1.23
CA LEU A 84 -4.93 4.43 -0.57
C LEU A 84 -3.55 4.90 -1.00
N ILE A 85 -2.71 5.35 -0.07
CA ILE A 85 -1.36 5.87 -0.35
C ILE A 85 -0.33 4.82 0.05
N GLU A 86 0.39 4.26 -0.94
CA GLU A 86 1.42 3.24 -0.74
C GLU A 86 2.73 3.65 -1.44
N PHE A 87 3.73 4.12 -0.68
CA PHE A 87 5.07 4.51 -1.11
C PHE A 87 6.08 4.19 -0.01
N GLY A 88 7.37 4.35 -0.34
CA GLY A 88 8.48 4.25 0.59
C GLY A 88 9.65 3.45 0.05
N LEU A 89 9.39 2.39 -0.72
CA LEU A 89 10.42 1.50 -1.25
C LEU A 89 11.43 2.20 -2.17
N ASN A 90 11.00 3.20 -2.93
CA ASN A 90 11.86 3.95 -3.83
C ASN A 90 12.45 5.20 -3.19
N ASP A 91 11.86 5.69 -2.11
CA ASP A 91 12.36 6.82 -1.33
C ASP A 91 13.65 6.48 -0.59
N ILE A 92 13.86 5.20 -0.25
CA ILE A 92 15.05 4.68 0.45
C ILE A 92 16.21 4.28 -0.48
N ARG A 93 16.08 4.45 -1.79
CA ARG A 93 17.08 4.00 -2.75
C ARG A 93 18.44 4.68 -2.52
N TYR A 94 19.53 3.92 -2.73
CA TYR A 94 20.87 4.47 -2.55
C TYR A 94 21.24 5.52 -3.61
N GLU A 95 20.59 5.52 -4.78
CA GLU A 95 20.84 6.49 -5.84
C GLU A 95 20.35 7.89 -5.43
N PRO A 96 21.25 8.90 -5.42
CA PRO A 96 20.91 10.25 -4.94
C PRO A 96 19.74 10.91 -5.69
N ALA A 97 19.52 10.54 -6.96
CA ALA A 97 18.44 11.10 -7.79
C ALA A 97 17.04 10.58 -7.38
N LYS A 98 16.98 9.47 -6.64
CA LYS A 98 15.73 8.85 -6.21
C LYS A 98 15.49 8.97 -4.71
N ARG A 99 16.59 8.95 -3.93
CA ARG A 99 16.51 8.98 -2.48
C ARG A 99 15.95 10.29 -1.97
N LEU A 100 15.00 10.20 -1.05
CA LEU A 100 14.53 11.34 -0.27
C LEU A 100 15.04 11.25 1.18
N SER A 101 15.15 12.38 1.86
CA SER A 101 15.36 12.38 3.30
C SER A 101 14.07 11.98 4.03
N GLU A 102 14.22 11.55 5.28
CA GLU A 102 13.07 11.23 6.14
C GLU A 102 12.09 12.40 6.25
N GLU A 103 12.62 13.65 6.34
CA GLU A 103 11.83 14.87 6.40
C GLU A 103 11.05 15.10 5.10
N GLN A 104 11.74 15.03 3.94
CA GLN A 104 11.09 15.20 2.63
C GLN A 104 10.01 14.14 2.39
N PHE A 105 10.27 12.89 2.78
CA PHE A 105 9.29 11.81 2.70
C PHE A 105 8.04 12.11 3.54
N ALA A 106 8.23 12.51 4.80
CA ALA A 106 7.13 12.86 5.69
C ALA A 106 6.33 14.08 5.20
N GLU A 107 7.03 15.11 4.68
CA GLU A 107 6.39 16.31 4.10
C GLU A 107 5.56 15.96 2.87
N ASN A 108 6.06 15.12 1.97
CA ASN A 108 5.33 14.68 0.79
C ASN A 108 4.04 13.92 1.17
N LEU A 109 4.10 13.05 2.19
CA LEU A 109 2.91 12.33 2.68
C LEU A 109 1.87 13.29 3.27
N ARG A 110 2.30 14.29 4.06
CA ARG A 110 1.40 15.32 4.60
C ARG A 110 0.75 16.13 3.49
N GLU A 111 1.51 16.52 2.48
CA GLU A 111 1.00 17.29 1.35
C GLU A 111 0.02 16.47 0.51
N MET A 112 0.30 15.19 0.24
CA MET A 112 -0.65 14.29 -0.42
C MET A 112 -1.96 14.23 0.35
N HIS A 113 -1.88 14.01 1.68
CA HIS A 113 -3.07 13.97 2.53
C HIS A 113 -3.85 15.27 2.47
N ARG A 114 -3.18 16.43 2.60
CA ARG A 114 -3.82 17.76 2.55
C ARG A 114 -4.59 17.96 1.26
N LEU A 115 -3.95 17.69 0.12
CA LEU A 115 -4.56 17.85 -1.21
C LEU A 115 -5.79 16.97 -1.41
N ILE A 116 -5.74 15.72 -0.92
CA ILE A 116 -6.84 14.76 -1.02
C ILE A 116 -7.98 15.15 -0.08
N ALA A 117 -7.68 15.50 1.16
CA ALA A 117 -8.66 15.89 2.17
C ALA A 117 -9.41 17.18 1.78
N GLU A 118 -8.74 18.14 1.13
CA GLU A 118 -9.38 19.34 0.57
C GLU A 118 -10.43 19.04 -0.51
N ARG A 119 -10.37 17.87 -1.13
CA ARG A 119 -11.40 17.39 -2.07
C ARG A 119 -12.49 16.56 -1.38
N GLY A 120 -12.44 16.41 -0.05
CA GLY A 120 -13.42 15.68 0.73
C GLY A 120 -13.27 14.15 0.66
N ALA A 121 -12.16 13.65 0.11
CA ALA A 121 -11.85 12.23 0.08
C ALA A 121 -11.17 11.76 1.37
N ALA A 122 -11.50 10.53 1.80
CA ALA A 122 -10.77 9.89 2.88
C ALA A 122 -9.40 9.38 2.40
N VAL A 123 -8.45 9.24 3.34
CA VAL A 123 -7.12 8.69 3.07
C VAL A 123 -6.87 7.50 3.99
N ILE A 124 -6.29 6.43 3.44
CA ILE A 124 -5.63 5.37 4.21
C ILE A 124 -4.16 5.39 3.83
N PHE A 125 -3.29 5.60 4.80
CA PHE A 125 -1.87 5.37 4.61
C PHE A 125 -1.56 3.88 4.70
N MET A 126 -0.63 3.43 3.86
CA MET A 126 -0.14 2.06 3.86
C MET A 126 1.37 2.08 4.10
N THR A 127 1.86 1.26 5.03
CA THR A 127 3.31 1.06 5.16
C THR A 127 3.82 0.22 3.99
N PRO A 128 5.09 0.38 3.55
CA PRO A 128 5.64 -0.46 2.49
C PRO A 128 5.71 -1.93 2.92
N THR A 129 5.81 -2.84 1.96
CA THR A 129 6.14 -4.24 2.25
C THR A 129 7.56 -4.35 2.80
N PRO A 130 7.88 -5.35 3.66
CA PRO A 130 9.26 -5.63 4.03
C PRO A 130 10.09 -6.03 2.80
N ILE A 131 11.41 -5.85 2.90
CA ILE A 131 12.36 -6.24 1.85
C ILE A 131 13.08 -7.51 2.30
N ILE A 132 13.13 -8.53 1.45
CA ILE A 132 13.99 -9.70 1.66
C ILE A 132 15.39 -9.34 1.16
N GLY A 133 16.25 -8.86 2.05
CA GLY A 133 17.58 -8.34 1.70
C GLY A 133 18.44 -9.33 0.92
N ALA A 134 18.34 -10.63 1.21
CA ALA A 134 19.06 -11.69 0.52
C ALA A 134 18.74 -11.75 -0.99
N TYR A 135 17.57 -11.30 -1.42
CA TYR A 135 17.13 -11.32 -2.82
C TYR A 135 17.13 -9.94 -3.46
N HIS A 136 17.30 -8.88 -2.67
CA HIS A 136 17.19 -7.51 -3.15
C HIS A 136 18.41 -7.08 -3.96
N VAL A 137 18.28 -7.04 -5.28
CA VAL A 137 19.39 -6.81 -6.22
C VAL A 137 20.06 -5.45 -5.98
N TYR A 138 19.28 -4.42 -5.65
CA TYR A 138 19.81 -3.05 -5.42
C TYR A 138 20.59 -2.90 -4.11
N SER A 139 20.46 -3.81 -3.14
CA SER A 139 21.27 -3.81 -1.93
C SER A 139 22.61 -4.52 -2.14
N GLN A 140 22.69 -5.39 -3.14
CA GLN A 140 23.90 -6.14 -3.44
C GLN A 140 24.93 -5.22 -4.11
N GLY A 141 26.15 -5.20 -3.56
CA GLY A 141 27.24 -4.40 -4.11
C GLY A 141 27.30 -2.95 -3.63
N THR A 142 26.46 -2.55 -2.67
CA THR A 142 26.57 -1.24 -2.02
C THR A 142 26.70 -1.36 -0.50
N ASP A 143 27.55 -0.51 0.08
CA ASP A 143 27.71 -0.37 1.53
C ASP A 143 26.72 0.62 2.15
N TYR A 144 25.89 1.26 1.32
CA TYR A 144 24.99 2.33 1.72
C TYR A 144 24.08 1.92 2.89
N TYR A 145 23.49 0.74 2.82
CA TYR A 145 22.51 0.28 3.82
C TYR A 145 23.13 -0.31 5.10
N LYS A 146 24.45 -0.53 5.16
CA LYS A 146 25.11 -1.19 6.30
C LYS A 146 24.86 -0.50 7.65
N GLN A 147 24.72 0.83 7.65
CA GLN A 147 24.48 1.59 8.86
C GLN A 147 23.13 1.30 9.52
N TRP A 148 22.17 0.74 8.77
CA TRP A 148 20.86 0.30 9.27
C TRP A 148 20.73 -1.22 9.36
N GLY A 149 21.87 -1.93 9.22
CA GLY A 149 21.90 -3.38 9.14
C GLY A 149 21.78 -3.87 7.69
N ASP A 150 20.70 -3.49 7.00
CA ASP A 150 20.46 -3.75 5.59
C ASP A 150 19.40 -2.77 5.01
N CYS A 151 18.97 -3.00 3.78
CA CYS A 151 17.93 -2.19 3.14
C CYS A 151 16.57 -2.30 3.84
N ASN A 152 16.23 -3.44 4.44
CA ASN A 152 14.99 -3.60 5.19
C ASN A 152 15.04 -2.82 6.51
N GLY A 153 16.21 -2.68 7.14
CA GLY A 153 16.37 -1.84 8.32
C GLY A 153 16.06 -0.37 8.03
N LEU A 154 16.50 0.17 6.90
CA LEU A 154 16.12 1.52 6.47
C LEU A 154 14.62 1.58 6.09
N ASN A 155 14.10 0.56 5.42
CA ASN A 155 12.68 0.46 5.07
C ASN A 155 11.77 0.49 6.31
N ALA A 156 12.18 -0.16 7.40
CA ALA A 156 11.46 -0.14 8.68
C ALA A 156 11.36 1.27 9.28
N ILE A 157 12.39 2.12 9.10
CA ILE A 157 12.35 3.52 9.53
C ILE A 157 11.29 4.28 8.73
N TYR A 158 11.24 4.11 7.41
CA TYR A 158 10.23 4.75 6.57
C TYR A 158 8.81 4.25 6.87
N ALA A 159 8.65 2.96 7.20
CA ALA A 159 7.39 2.45 7.70
C ALA A 159 6.96 3.14 9.02
N GLU A 160 7.91 3.41 9.94
CA GLU A 160 7.62 4.14 11.18
C GLU A 160 7.25 5.61 10.91
N ILE A 161 7.87 6.26 9.94
CA ILE A 161 7.48 7.62 9.53
C ILE A 161 6.03 7.65 9.04
N ILE A 162 5.60 6.68 8.24
CA ILE A 162 4.19 6.58 7.81
C ILE A 162 3.27 6.42 9.02
N ARG A 163 3.62 5.56 10.00
CA ARG A 163 2.85 5.40 11.23
C ARG A 163 2.74 6.71 12.02
N GLN A 164 3.82 7.47 12.09
CA GLN A 164 3.84 8.78 12.77
C GLN A 164 2.97 9.79 12.05
N VAL A 165 3.11 9.93 10.74
CA VAL A 165 2.28 10.84 9.92
C VAL A 165 0.80 10.47 10.01
N ALA A 166 0.46 9.18 9.94
CA ALA A 166 -0.92 8.71 10.08
C ALA A 166 -1.51 9.06 11.46
N ARG A 167 -0.73 8.89 12.55
CA ARG A 167 -1.15 9.30 13.90
C ARG A 167 -1.32 10.82 14.02
N GLU A 168 -0.37 11.59 13.50
CA GLU A 168 -0.40 13.06 13.52
C GLU A 168 -1.63 13.62 12.82
N LEU A 169 -2.00 13.03 11.69
CA LEU A 169 -3.13 13.45 10.87
C LEU A 169 -4.46 12.75 11.24
N GLU A 170 -4.46 11.93 12.30
CA GLU A 170 -5.60 11.09 12.71
C GLU A 170 -6.16 10.25 11.55
N ALA A 171 -5.32 9.94 10.55
CA ALA A 171 -5.70 9.19 9.37
C ALA A 171 -5.65 7.67 9.61
N PRO A 172 -6.55 6.90 9.02
CA PRO A 172 -6.47 5.45 9.03
C PRO A 172 -5.13 4.94 8.47
N LEU A 173 -4.61 3.89 9.09
CA LEU A 173 -3.39 3.19 8.69
C LEU A 173 -3.71 1.73 8.36
N CYS A 174 -3.19 1.25 7.24
CA CYS A 174 -3.05 -0.15 6.91
C CYS A 174 -1.57 -0.54 7.06
N ASP A 175 -1.23 -1.20 8.15
CA ASP A 175 0.16 -1.53 8.48
C ASP A 175 0.61 -2.82 7.79
N ILE A 176 0.91 -2.71 6.50
CA ILE A 176 1.34 -3.83 5.64
C ILE A 176 2.65 -4.43 6.13
N TYR A 177 3.62 -3.59 6.54
CA TYR A 177 4.89 -4.05 7.08
C TYR A 177 4.68 -5.01 8.25
N ALA A 178 3.87 -4.60 9.22
CA ALA A 178 3.56 -5.42 10.38
C ALA A 178 2.81 -6.70 10.02
N ALA A 179 1.87 -6.64 9.08
CA ALA A 179 1.11 -7.80 8.62
C ALA A 179 2.02 -8.88 8.03
N PHE A 180 2.97 -8.50 7.17
CA PHE A 180 3.93 -9.43 6.59
C PHE A 180 4.89 -10.01 7.63
N VAL A 181 5.37 -9.18 8.58
CA VAL A 181 6.21 -9.66 9.69
C VAL A 181 5.45 -10.65 10.56
N GLN A 182 4.16 -10.45 10.79
CA GLN A 182 3.33 -11.43 11.51
C GLN A 182 3.23 -12.77 10.78
N GLU A 183 3.17 -12.77 9.44
CA GLU A 183 3.21 -14.02 8.67
C GLU A 183 4.55 -14.75 8.83
N ALA A 184 5.68 -14.03 8.94
CA ALA A 184 6.97 -14.63 9.26
C ALA A 184 6.99 -15.26 10.66
N VAL A 185 6.46 -14.58 11.67
CA VAL A 185 6.33 -15.13 13.04
C VAL A 185 5.44 -16.38 13.06
N LYS A 186 4.32 -16.37 12.31
CA LYS A 186 3.46 -17.55 12.18
C LYS A 186 4.18 -18.74 11.51
N ALA A 187 5.12 -18.48 10.60
CA ALA A 187 5.93 -19.54 9.98
C ALA A 187 6.85 -20.22 11.00
N GLU A 188 7.44 -19.46 11.93
CA GLU A 188 8.24 -20.03 13.03
C GLU A 188 7.43 -21.03 13.87
N PHE A 189 6.17 -20.70 14.21
CA PHE A 189 5.28 -21.60 14.92
C PHE A 189 4.92 -22.88 14.15
N ARG A 190 5.07 -22.88 12.82
CA ARG A 190 4.91 -24.07 11.96
C ARG A 190 6.18 -24.92 11.87
N GLY A 191 7.25 -24.53 12.58
CA GLY A 191 8.55 -25.22 12.57
C GLY A 191 9.45 -24.82 11.40
N GLU A 192 9.13 -23.74 10.69
CA GLU A 192 10.01 -23.13 9.70
C GLU A 192 11.06 -22.27 10.43
N THR A 193 12.32 -22.32 10.01
CA THR A 193 13.35 -21.48 10.61
C THR A 193 13.09 -20.02 10.28
N PHE A 194 12.94 -19.18 11.29
CA PHE A 194 12.77 -17.75 11.14
C PHE A 194 13.95 -16.99 11.74
N ASP A 195 14.64 -16.22 10.91
CA ASP A 195 15.56 -15.18 11.35
C ASP A 195 14.96 -13.82 10.97
N TYR A 196 14.70 -12.96 11.97
CA TYR A 196 14.18 -11.62 11.74
C TYR A 196 15.10 -10.73 10.88
N ARG A 197 16.36 -11.15 10.69
CA ARG A 197 17.33 -10.51 9.78
C ARG A 197 17.27 -11.07 8.37
N ASP A 198 16.81 -12.30 8.24
CA ASP A 198 16.61 -12.97 6.95
C ASP A 198 15.12 -13.28 6.77
N LEU A 199 14.41 -12.40 6.11
CA LEU A 199 12.99 -12.54 5.84
C LEU A 199 12.68 -13.51 4.67
N SER A 200 13.59 -14.41 4.33
CA SER A 200 13.41 -15.38 3.23
C SER A 200 12.19 -16.27 3.39
N VAL A 201 11.75 -16.51 4.64
CA VAL A 201 10.49 -17.19 4.98
C VAL A 201 9.27 -16.51 4.37
N LEU A 202 9.37 -15.21 4.04
CA LEU A 202 8.32 -14.44 3.35
C LEU A 202 8.30 -14.68 1.83
N SER A 203 9.15 -15.55 1.26
CA SER A 203 9.20 -15.82 -0.18
C SER A 203 7.88 -16.34 -0.78
N ARG A 204 6.96 -16.79 0.06
CA ARG A 204 5.56 -17.05 -0.35
C ARG A 204 4.82 -15.77 -0.73
N TYR A 205 5.09 -14.67 -0.04
CA TYR A 205 4.38 -13.39 -0.14
C TYR A 205 5.15 -12.33 -0.92
N ILE A 206 6.49 -12.41 -0.91
CA ILE A 206 7.41 -11.50 -1.60
C ILE A 206 8.26 -12.32 -2.56
N SER A 207 8.41 -11.83 -3.78
CA SER A 207 9.13 -12.51 -4.86
C SER A 207 10.59 -12.78 -4.46
N SER A 208 11.02 -14.03 -4.55
CA SER A 208 12.44 -14.40 -4.41
C SER A 208 13.31 -13.97 -5.60
N ARG A 209 12.72 -13.43 -6.67
CA ARG A 209 13.46 -12.92 -7.84
C ARG A 209 14.10 -11.56 -7.58
N ASP A 210 13.48 -10.77 -6.71
CA ASP A 210 13.87 -9.38 -6.46
C ASP A 210 13.81 -8.96 -4.97
N GLY A 211 13.16 -9.74 -4.13
CA GLY A 211 13.05 -9.48 -2.69
C GLY A 211 12.14 -8.31 -2.31
N VAL A 212 11.37 -7.76 -3.24
CA VAL A 212 10.59 -6.52 -3.06
C VAL A 212 9.12 -6.70 -3.43
N HIS A 213 8.86 -7.20 -4.65
CA HIS A 213 7.51 -7.20 -5.19
C HIS A 213 6.65 -8.31 -4.61
N PRO A 214 5.43 -8.01 -4.16
CA PRO A 214 4.50 -9.02 -3.68
C PRO A 214 4.14 -10.05 -4.77
N THR A 215 4.08 -11.31 -4.37
CA THR A 215 3.46 -12.38 -5.16
C THR A 215 1.93 -12.22 -5.16
N ALA A 216 1.21 -13.06 -5.90
CA ALA A 216 -0.25 -13.10 -5.81
C ALA A 216 -0.74 -13.32 -4.36
N ALA A 217 -0.04 -14.17 -3.57
CA ALA A 217 -0.35 -14.35 -2.15
C ALA A 217 -0.06 -13.09 -1.31
N GLY A 218 0.99 -12.33 -1.66
CA GLY A 218 1.28 -11.05 -1.03
C GLY A 218 0.23 -9.98 -1.35
N GLN A 219 -0.19 -9.89 -2.60
CA GLN A 219 -1.27 -8.99 -3.02
C GLN A 219 -2.60 -9.32 -2.32
N GLU A 220 -2.90 -10.61 -2.13
CA GLU A 220 -4.08 -11.09 -1.40
C GLU A 220 -4.02 -10.70 0.09
N LEU A 221 -2.83 -10.79 0.72
CA LEU A 221 -2.61 -10.34 2.09
C LEU A 221 -2.85 -8.83 2.22
N ILE A 222 -2.27 -8.02 1.32
CA ILE A 222 -2.50 -6.55 1.29
C ILE A 222 -3.99 -6.23 1.18
N ALA A 223 -4.69 -6.90 0.25
CA ALA A 223 -6.12 -6.69 0.07
C ALA A 223 -6.95 -7.10 1.29
N ALA A 224 -6.54 -8.15 2.02
CA ALA A 224 -7.20 -8.58 3.24
C ALA A 224 -7.08 -7.55 4.36
N GLU A 225 -5.88 -7.01 4.58
CA GLU A 225 -5.63 -5.98 5.57
C GLU A 225 -6.40 -4.67 5.25
N LEU A 226 -6.36 -4.22 4.00
CA LEU A 226 -7.12 -3.05 3.55
C LEU A 226 -8.63 -3.24 3.75
N TYR A 227 -9.15 -4.41 3.35
CA TYR A 227 -10.56 -4.74 3.55
C TYR A 227 -10.95 -4.67 5.04
N ALA A 228 -10.11 -5.21 5.93
CA ALA A 228 -10.34 -5.16 7.37
C ALA A 228 -10.38 -3.71 7.88
N VAL A 229 -9.42 -2.86 7.47
CA VAL A 229 -9.39 -1.43 7.87
C VAL A 229 -10.63 -0.70 7.38
N ILE A 230 -11.03 -0.87 6.12
CA ILE A 230 -12.18 -0.17 5.52
C ILE A 230 -13.48 -0.57 6.23
N VAL A 231 -13.68 -1.87 6.45
CA VAL A 231 -14.92 -2.40 7.05
C VAL A 231 -15.02 -2.06 8.54
N THR A 232 -13.94 -2.21 9.30
CA THR A 232 -13.97 -1.96 10.75
C THR A 232 -14.12 -0.48 11.10
N ARG A 233 -13.64 0.42 10.24
CA ARG A 233 -13.74 1.87 10.44
C ARG A 233 -14.93 2.52 9.75
N ASP A 234 -15.74 1.75 9.02
CA ASP A 234 -16.94 2.22 8.29
C ASP A 234 -16.66 3.42 7.36
N LEU A 235 -15.48 3.40 6.68
CA LEU A 235 -14.93 4.55 5.97
C LEU A 235 -15.72 4.96 4.71
N LEU A 236 -16.53 4.08 4.14
CA LEU A 236 -17.15 4.29 2.83
C LEU A 236 -18.67 4.18 2.84
N VAL A 237 -19.25 3.65 3.90
CA VAL A 237 -20.71 3.42 4.00
C VAL A 237 -21.24 4.21 5.18
N THR A 238 -21.80 5.37 4.93
CA THR A 238 -22.63 6.05 5.92
C THR A 238 -23.86 5.19 6.19
N ARG A 239 -24.01 4.66 7.40
CA ARG A 239 -25.26 4.04 7.85
C ARG A 239 -26.36 5.09 7.74
N VAL A 240 -27.35 4.81 6.90
CA VAL A 240 -28.56 5.62 6.80
C VAL A 240 -29.42 5.36 8.01
#